data_94924b7aa69128f66015885a3b3dc768
#
_entry.id   94924b7aa69128f66015885a3b3dc768
#
_cell.length_a   1.000
_cell.length_b   1.000
_cell.length_c   1.000
_cell.angle_alpha   90.00
_cell.angle_beta   90.00
_cell.angle_gamma   90.00
#
_symmetry.space_group_name_H-M   'P 1'
#
loop_
_entity.id
_entity.type
_entity.pdbx_description
1 polymer ?
#
loop_
_entity_poly.entity_id
_entity_poly.type
_entity_poly.pdbx_seq_one_letter_code
_entity_poly.pdbx_strand_id
1 'polypeptide(L)'
;MKLLFVNACIRGEQSRTLELCRDYLNKFKKAKKDEDWVIEELDLGHMDIKPLDAQSLAQRDAYMKAGRIDAPMLSLARQIIGADQILIGASYWDLSFPAKLKIYLEQCSVTGLTFIYSPEGIPQGQCHAKYLTYITTSGSAIGDFNFGYDYVKGICSLFGIGKTFFVSAEELDIIGKDVPAIMARAKDKITGIIKEI
;
A
#
# COMPACT_ATOMS: atom_id res chain seq x y z
N MET A 1 13.84 -8.54 9.00
CA MET A 1 12.78 -7.53 8.80
C MET A 1 12.12 -7.70 7.43
N LYS A 2 10.86 -7.26 7.27
CA LYS A 2 10.09 -7.44 6.03
C LYS A 2 9.58 -6.10 5.49
N LEU A 3 9.87 -5.81 4.21
CA LEU A 3 9.22 -4.77 3.43
C LEU A 3 8.18 -5.43 2.53
N LEU A 4 6.91 -5.09 2.73
CA LEU A 4 5.81 -5.54 1.87
C LEU A 4 5.57 -4.49 0.78
N PHE A 5 5.77 -4.87 -0.48
CA PHE A 5 5.44 -4.05 -1.64
C PHE A 5 4.10 -4.49 -2.24
N VAL A 6 3.09 -3.65 -2.08
CA VAL A 6 1.77 -3.82 -2.69
C VAL A 6 1.77 -3.10 -4.03
N ASN A 7 1.92 -3.86 -5.09
CA ASN A 7 1.97 -3.36 -6.46
C ASN A 7 0.56 -3.36 -7.08
N ALA A 8 -0.07 -2.18 -7.13
CA ALA A 8 -1.35 -1.95 -7.81
C ALA A 8 -1.17 -1.21 -9.15
N CYS A 9 0.01 -1.35 -9.79
CA CYS A 9 0.34 -0.73 -11.06
C CYS A 9 -0.16 -1.59 -12.23
N ILE A 10 -1.45 -1.55 -12.52
CA ILE A 10 -2.16 -2.45 -13.45
C ILE A 10 -1.58 -2.46 -14.88
N ARG A 11 -0.86 -1.40 -15.30
CA ARG A 11 -0.20 -1.33 -16.61
C ARG A 11 1.14 -2.10 -16.67
N GLY A 12 1.56 -2.73 -15.55
CA GLY A 12 2.83 -3.44 -15.48
C GLY A 12 4.02 -2.56 -15.88
N GLU A 13 4.89 -3.05 -16.75
CA GLU A 13 6.12 -2.36 -17.19
C GLU A 13 5.90 -0.99 -17.85
N GLN A 14 4.70 -0.69 -18.31
CA GLN A 14 4.36 0.63 -18.87
C GLN A 14 3.96 1.65 -17.79
N SER A 15 3.95 1.24 -16.53
CA SER A 15 3.53 2.10 -15.41
C SER A 15 4.67 2.98 -14.93
N ARG A 16 4.53 4.30 -15.07
CA ARG A 16 5.43 5.30 -14.46
C ARG A 16 5.43 5.22 -12.93
N THR A 17 4.30 4.82 -12.33
CA THR A 17 4.23 4.56 -10.88
C THR A 17 5.12 3.39 -10.49
N LEU A 18 5.11 2.29 -11.27
CA LEU A 18 5.97 1.14 -11.01
C LEU A 18 7.46 1.51 -11.17
N GLU A 19 7.80 2.37 -12.13
CA GLU A 19 9.18 2.90 -12.27
C GLU A 19 9.64 3.59 -10.97
N LEU A 20 8.80 4.45 -10.37
CA LEU A 20 9.12 5.10 -9.09
C LEU A 20 9.21 4.09 -7.94
N CYS A 21 8.34 3.09 -7.90
CA CYS A 21 8.41 2.03 -6.89
C CYS A 21 9.71 1.22 -7.01
N ARG A 22 10.16 0.90 -8.21
CA ARG A 22 11.44 0.22 -8.44
C ARG A 22 12.63 1.09 -8.02
N ASP A 23 12.58 2.39 -8.29
CA ASP A 23 13.60 3.34 -7.79
C ASP A 23 13.65 3.34 -6.26
N TYR A 24 12.48 3.36 -5.59
CA TYR A 24 12.38 3.23 -4.14
C TYR A 24 13.03 1.94 -3.65
N LEU A 25 12.65 0.78 -4.21
CA LEU A 25 13.18 -0.52 -3.81
C LEU A 25 14.70 -0.63 -4.01
N ASN A 26 15.21 -0.07 -5.11
CA ASN A 26 16.65 -0.07 -5.39
C ASN A 26 17.41 0.79 -4.39
N LYS A 27 16.89 1.98 -4.05
CA LYS A 27 17.49 2.87 -3.04
C LYS A 27 17.40 2.26 -1.64
N PHE A 28 16.25 1.64 -1.31
CA PHE A 28 16.04 0.94 -0.05
C PHE A 28 17.05 -0.19 0.14
N LYS A 29 17.19 -1.08 -0.85
CA LYS A 29 18.19 -2.16 -0.83
C LYS A 29 19.62 -1.65 -0.61
N LYS A 30 19.98 -0.53 -1.25
CA LYS A 30 21.32 0.07 -1.08
C LYS A 30 21.52 0.66 0.32
N ALA A 31 20.50 1.34 0.85
CA ALA A 31 20.58 1.97 2.17
C ALA A 31 20.58 0.93 3.30
N LYS A 32 19.88 -0.19 3.12
CA LYS A 32 19.69 -1.27 4.11
C LYS A 32 20.53 -2.52 3.82
N LYS A 33 21.61 -2.39 3.05
CA LYS A 33 22.43 -3.51 2.56
C LYS A 33 23.07 -4.36 3.68
N ASP A 34 23.30 -3.75 4.84
CA ASP A 34 23.95 -4.39 6.00
C ASP A 34 22.88 -4.92 7.02
N GLU A 35 21.60 -4.82 6.69
CA GLU A 35 20.48 -5.29 7.47
C GLU A 35 19.78 -6.47 6.76
N ASP A 36 19.22 -7.42 7.54
CA ASP A 36 18.52 -8.58 6.99
C ASP A 36 17.06 -8.20 6.63
N TRP A 37 16.87 -7.67 5.42
CA TRP A 37 15.57 -7.31 4.87
C TRP A 37 15.12 -8.28 3.78
N VAL A 38 13.93 -8.84 3.96
CA VAL A 38 13.19 -9.56 2.90
C VAL A 38 12.20 -8.59 2.26
N ILE A 39 12.24 -8.49 0.94
CA ILE A 39 11.25 -7.73 0.17
C ILE A 39 10.26 -8.72 -0.42
N GLU A 40 9.00 -8.59 -0.04
CA GLU A 40 7.90 -9.39 -0.56
C GLU A 40 7.01 -8.51 -1.43
N GLU A 41 6.86 -8.86 -2.71
CA GLU A 41 5.99 -8.14 -3.65
C GLU A 41 4.67 -8.89 -3.84
N LEU A 42 3.55 -8.14 -3.72
CA LEU A 42 2.22 -8.57 -4.11
C LEU A 42 1.81 -7.81 -5.36
N ASP A 43 1.90 -8.46 -6.52
CA ASP A 43 1.43 -7.89 -7.78
C ASP A 43 -0.09 -8.11 -7.93
N LEU A 44 -0.86 -7.11 -7.52
CA LEU A 44 -2.31 -7.15 -7.57
C LEU A 44 -2.85 -7.24 -9.01
N GLY A 45 -2.06 -6.81 -10.01
CA GLY A 45 -2.41 -6.94 -11.43
C GLY A 45 -2.60 -8.39 -11.83
N HIS A 46 -1.74 -9.28 -11.34
CA HIS A 46 -1.72 -10.72 -11.66
C HIS A 46 -2.43 -11.61 -10.61
N MET A 47 -2.85 -11.05 -9.47
CA MET A 47 -3.57 -11.80 -8.45
C MET A 47 -5.06 -11.94 -8.79
N ASP A 48 -5.62 -13.14 -8.58
CA ASP A 48 -7.07 -13.40 -8.62
C ASP A 48 -7.71 -13.07 -7.26
N ILE A 49 -7.72 -11.78 -6.92
CA ILE A 49 -8.44 -11.29 -5.73
C ILE A 49 -9.83 -10.81 -6.11
N LYS A 50 -10.84 -11.18 -5.31
CA LYS A 50 -12.25 -10.86 -5.57
C LYS A 50 -12.82 -9.97 -4.46
N PRO A 51 -13.78 -9.10 -4.79
CA PRO A 51 -14.54 -8.40 -3.76
C PRO A 51 -15.17 -9.39 -2.78
N LEU A 52 -15.29 -8.98 -1.52
CA LEU A 52 -16.01 -9.75 -0.53
C LEU A 52 -17.53 -9.71 -0.84
N ASP A 53 -18.16 -10.87 -0.78
CA ASP A 53 -19.59 -11.05 -0.85
C ASP A 53 -20.13 -11.62 0.47
N ALA A 54 -21.44 -11.81 0.58
CA ALA A 54 -22.06 -12.32 1.79
C ALA A 54 -21.53 -13.70 2.21
N GLN A 55 -21.23 -14.58 1.23
CA GLN A 55 -20.72 -15.92 1.50
C GLN A 55 -19.29 -15.89 2.02
N SER A 56 -18.42 -15.14 1.35
CA SER A 56 -17.00 -15.00 1.76
C SER A 56 -16.87 -14.28 3.10
N LEU A 57 -17.73 -13.29 3.38
CA LEU A 57 -17.80 -12.65 4.70
C LEU A 57 -18.20 -13.63 5.80
N ALA A 58 -19.26 -14.42 5.59
CA ALA A 58 -19.71 -15.42 6.56
C ALA A 58 -18.62 -16.48 6.80
N GLN A 59 -17.90 -16.91 5.75
CA GLN A 59 -16.79 -17.84 5.88
C GLN A 59 -15.62 -17.25 6.67
N ARG A 60 -15.24 -15.98 6.40
CA ARG A 60 -14.22 -15.27 7.15
C ARG A 60 -14.56 -15.19 8.65
N ASP A 61 -15.79 -14.82 8.96
CA ASP A 61 -16.27 -14.69 10.34
C ASP A 61 -16.28 -16.05 11.06
N ALA A 62 -16.62 -17.15 10.33
CA ALA A 62 -16.54 -18.51 10.87
C ALA A 62 -15.09 -18.90 11.21
N TYR A 63 -14.11 -18.59 10.35
CA TYR A 63 -12.70 -18.83 10.64
C TYR A 63 -12.22 -18.02 11.85
N MET A 64 -12.55 -16.74 11.91
CA MET A 64 -12.19 -15.88 13.05
C MET A 64 -12.79 -16.40 14.36
N LYS A 65 -14.08 -16.76 14.37
CA LYS A 65 -14.76 -17.34 15.54
C LYS A 65 -14.13 -18.66 16.01
N ALA A 66 -13.64 -19.48 15.06
CA ALA A 66 -12.97 -20.74 15.34
C ALA A 66 -11.48 -20.60 15.69
N GLY A 67 -10.92 -19.37 15.75
CA GLY A 67 -9.50 -19.12 15.98
C GLY A 67 -8.60 -19.57 14.83
N ARG A 68 -9.17 -19.86 13.63
CA ARG A 68 -8.45 -20.34 12.45
C ARG A 68 -7.81 -19.19 11.67
N ILE A 69 -6.95 -18.42 12.36
CA ILE A 69 -6.21 -17.30 11.76
C ILE A 69 -5.23 -17.74 10.66
N ASP A 70 -4.88 -19.04 10.61
CA ASP A 70 -4.05 -19.68 9.59
C ASP A 70 -4.78 -19.89 8.24
N ALA A 71 -6.11 -19.75 8.20
CA ALA A 71 -6.92 -20.00 7.00
C ALA A 71 -6.39 -19.24 5.77
N PRO A 72 -6.37 -19.88 4.57
CA PRO A 72 -5.81 -19.26 3.36
C PRO A 72 -6.42 -17.90 3.02
N MET A 73 -7.73 -17.72 3.21
CA MET A 73 -8.40 -16.45 2.93
C MET A 73 -7.95 -15.29 3.83
N LEU A 74 -7.26 -15.57 4.95
CA LEU A 74 -6.69 -14.57 5.86
C LEU A 74 -5.21 -14.27 5.56
N SER A 75 -4.65 -14.87 4.49
CA SER A 75 -3.22 -14.73 4.17
C SER A 75 -2.80 -13.28 3.96
N LEU A 76 -3.58 -12.48 3.25
CA LEU A 76 -3.29 -11.06 2.98
C LEU A 76 -3.29 -10.22 4.28
N ALA A 77 -4.24 -10.50 5.17
CA ALA A 77 -4.29 -9.84 6.48
C ALA A 77 -3.06 -10.21 7.34
N ARG A 78 -2.62 -11.48 7.32
CA ARG A 78 -1.38 -11.89 8.01
C ARG A 78 -0.12 -11.27 7.42
N GLN A 79 -0.06 -11.14 6.09
CA GLN A 79 1.10 -10.51 5.43
C GLN A 79 1.26 -9.06 5.84
N ILE A 80 0.17 -8.28 5.85
CA ILE A 80 0.23 -6.85 6.19
C ILE A 80 0.56 -6.65 7.67
N ILE A 81 0.05 -7.51 8.57
CA ILE A 81 0.40 -7.47 10.00
C ILE A 81 1.89 -7.70 10.21
N GLY A 82 2.46 -8.70 9.55
CA GLY A 82 3.85 -9.10 9.73
C GLY A 82 4.87 -8.25 8.97
N ALA A 83 4.44 -7.18 8.30
CA ALA A 83 5.36 -6.27 7.63
C ALA A 83 5.95 -5.25 8.62
N ASP A 84 7.26 -4.99 8.54
CA ASP A 84 7.94 -3.93 9.29
C ASP A 84 7.86 -2.58 8.56
N GLN A 85 7.77 -2.64 7.22
CA GLN A 85 7.52 -1.49 6.34
C GLN A 85 6.61 -1.88 5.18
N ILE A 86 5.85 -0.91 4.67
CA ILE A 86 4.93 -1.09 3.55
C ILE A 86 5.22 -0.06 2.47
N LEU A 87 5.33 -0.52 1.24
CA LEU A 87 5.32 0.30 0.03
C LEU A 87 4.04 0.00 -0.75
N ILE A 88 3.24 1.01 -1.06
CA ILE A 88 2.10 0.88 -1.98
C ILE A 88 2.39 1.70 -3.23
N GLY A 89 2.37 1.05 -4.39
CA GLY A 89 2.41 1.69 -5.69
C GLY A 89 1.05 1.58 -6.38
N ALA A 90 0.40 2.72 -6.62
CA ALA A 90 -0.90 2.75 -7.29
C ALA A 90 -1.04 4.00 -8.15
N SER A 91 -1.38 3.83 -9.44
CA SER A 91 -1.65 4.96 -10.32
C SER A 91 -2.89 5.72 -9.85
N TYR A 92 -2.89 7.05 -10.04
CA TYR A 92 -4.04 7.88 -9.73
C TYR A 92 -5.12 7.67 -10.81
N TRP A 93 -6.22 7.02 -10.44
CA TRP A 93 -7.36 6.75 -11.28
C TRP A 93 -8.63 7.24 -10.59
N ASP A 94 -9.47 7.96 -11.33
CA ASP A 94 -10.80 8.37 -10.89
C ASP A 94 -10.78 9.02 -9.48
N LEU A 95 -9.87 9.97 -9.29
CA LEU A 95 -9.62 10.71 -8.04
C LEU A 95 -9.05 9.83 -6.89
N SER A 96 -8.70 8.57 -7.16
CA SER A 96 -8.25 7.59 -6.17
C SER A 96 -7.19 6.65 -6.76
N PHE A 97 -7.41 5.36 -6.69
CA PHE A 97 -6.51 4.28 -7.14
C PHE A 97 -7.30 3.12 -7.79
N PRO A 98 -6.63 2.18 -8.50
CA PRO A 98 -7.29 1.05 -9.13
C PRO A 98 -8.08 0.18 -8.15
N ALA A 99 -9.25 -0.31 -8.57
CA ALA A 99 -10.19 -1.10 -7.75
C ALA A 99 -9.54 -2.30 -7.03
N LYS A 100 -8.53 -2.96 -7.65
CA LYS A 100 -7.82 -4.08 -7.01
C LYS A 100 -7.13 -3.70 -5.70
N LEU A 101 -6.64 -2.46 -5.56
CA LEU A 101 -6.10 -1.99 -4.28
C LEU A 101 -7.19 -1.88 -3.21
N LYS A 102 -8.41 -1.43 -3.58
CA LYS A 102 -9.55 -1.39 -2.65
C LYS A 102 -9.92 -2.79 -2.18
N ILE A 103 -10.03 -3.75 -3.11
CA ILE A 103 -10.32 -5.16 -2.78
C ILE A 103 -9.25 -5.72 -1.83
N TYR A 104 -7.97 -5.48 -2.12
CA TYR A 104 -6.87 -5.91 -1.25
C TYR A 104 -7.02 -5.35 0.18
N LEU A 105 -7.24 -4.04 0.31
CA LEU A 105 -7.38 -3.39 1.62
C LEU A 105 -8.63 -3.87 2.38
N GLU A 106 -9.73 -4.19 1.69
CA GLU A 106 -10.91 -4.81 2.29
C GLU A 106 -10.61 -6.22 2.82
N GLN A 107 -9.88 -7.03 2.05
CA GLN A 107 -9.48 -8.36 2.50
C GLN A 107 -8.47 -8.33 3.66
N CYS A 108 -7.66 -7.26 3.76
CA CYS A 108 -6.80 -7.03 4.91
C CYS A 108 -7.57 -6.54 6.14
N SER A 109 -8.74 -5.91 5.98
CA SER A 109 -9.51 -5.31 7.08
C SER A 109 -10.32 -6.37 7.84
N VAL A 110 -9.68 -7.01 8.81
CA VAL A 110 -10.25 -8.13 9.58
C VAL A 110 -10.26 -7.78 11.07
N THR A 111 -11.45 -7.57 11.63
CA THR A 111 -11.63 -7.36 13.08
C THR A 111 -11.14 -8.59 13.86
N GLY A 112 -10.39 -8.34 14.93
CA GLY A 112 -9.76 -9.40 15.71
C GLY A 112 -8.41 -9.89 15.16
N LEU A 113 -7.97 -9.35 13.99
CA LEU A 113 -6.69 -9.70 13.37
C LEU A 113 -5.85 -8.46 13.04
N THR A 114 -6.27 -7.61 12.10
CA THR A 114 -5.53 -6.37 11.74
C THR A 114 -5.85 -5.20 12.66
N PHE A 115 -6.99 -5.23 13.31
CA PHE A 115 -7.38 -4.29 14.35
C PHE A 115 -8.38 -4.93 15.31
N ILE A 116 -8.47 -4.38 16.51
CA ILE A 116 -9.46 -4.75 17.54
C ILE A 116 -10.19 -3.49 18.00
N TYR A 117 -11.30 -3.65 18.71
CA TYR A 117 -11.97 -2.54 19.37
C TYR A 117 -11.68 -2.57 20.88
N SER A 118 -11.39 -1.40 21.47
CA SER A 118 -11.37 -1.25 22.94
C SER A 118 -12.79 -1.42 23.51
N PRO A 119 -12.93 -1.55 24.85
CA PRO A 119 -14.25 -1.56 25.49
C PRO A 119 -15.11 -0.33 25.15
N GLU A 120 -14.47 0.82 24.87
CA GLU A 120 -15.12 2.09 24.50
C GLU A 120 -15.46 2.16 23.00
N GLY A 121 -15.18 1.10 22.22
CA GLY A 121 -15.45 1.04 20.79
C GLY A 121 -14.40 1.76 19.92
N ILE A 122 -13.21 2.09 20.46
CA ILE A 122 -12.14 2.75 19.74
C ILE A 122 -11.29 1.67 19.02
N PRO A 123 -11.06 1.78 17.68
CA PRO A 123 -10.22 0.84 16.98
C PRO A 123 -8.75 0.95 17.42
N GLN A 124 -8.12 -0.19 17.60
CA GLN A 124 -6.72 -0.35 17.97
C GLN A 124 -6.06 -1.26 16.94
N GLY A 125 -5.14 -0.72 16.15
CA GLY A 125 -4.45 -1.45 15.10
C GLY A 125 -3.45 -2.48 15.65
N GLN A 126 -3.26 -3.56 14.91
CA GLN A 126 -2.41 -4.68 15.27
C GLN A 126 -1.23 -4.88 14.30
N CYS A 127 -1.06 -3.99 13.31
CA CYS A 127 0.06 -4.08 12.37
C CYS A 127 1.36 -3.55 12.97
N HIS A 128 2.48 -4.15 12.57
CA HIS A 128 3.80 -3.83 13.10
C HIS A 128 4.53 -2.75 12.30
N ALA A 129 4.04 -2.41 11.11
CA ALA A 129 4.72 -1.50 10.21
C ALA A 129 4.91 -0.10 10.82
N LYS A 130 6.17 0.33 10.91
CA LYS A 130 6.54 1.68 11.39
C LYS A 130 6.28 2.75 10.35
N TYR A 131 6.40 2.37 9.08
CA TYR A 131 6.33 3.28 7.94
C TYR A 131 5.49 2.70 6.82
N LEU A 132 4.69 3.54 6.18
CA LEU A 132 4.07 3.25 4.90
C LEU A 132 4.43 4.37 3.91
N THR A 133 4.95 4.00 2.74
CA THR A 133 5.14 4.93 1.63
C THR A 133 4.13 4.64 0.55
N TYR A 134 3.33 5.66 0.16
CA TYR A 134 2.39 5.58 -0.95
C TYR A 134 2.96 6.37 -2.14
N ILE A 135 3.15 5.69 -3.27
CA ILE A 135 3.68 6.26 -4.51
C ILE A 135 2.59 6.23 -5.58
N THR A 136 2.37 7.38 -6.22
CA THR A 136 1.39 7.53 -7.31
C THR A 136 1.92 8.38 -8.45
N THR A 137 1.31 8.23 -9.61
CA THR A 137 1.49 9.14 -10.75
C THR A 137 0.14 9.49 -11.35
N SER A 138 -0.01 10.72 -11.82
CA SER A 138 -1.24 11.22 -12.46
C SER A 138 -0.95 11.92 -13.77
N GLY A 139 -1.92 11.88 -14.69
CA GLY A 139 -1.87 12.62 -15.96
C GLY A 139 -2.09 14.11 -15.76
N SER A 140 -2.88 14.52 -14.75
CA SER A 140 -3.17 15.90 -14.37
C SER A 140 -2.72 16.18 -12.95
N ALA A 141 -2.87 17.43 -12.47
CA ALA A 141 -2.69 17.77 -11.06
C ALA A 141 -3.73 17.04 -10.20
N ILE A 142 -3.31 16.51 -9.04
CA ILE A 142 -4.19 15.85 -8.07
C ILE A 142 -4.96 16.90 -7.25
N GLY A 143 -4.30 17.99 -6.85
CA GLY A 143 -4.92 19.07 -6.08
C GLY A 143 -5.58 18.58 -4.79
N ASP A 144 -6.80 19.06 -4.55
CA ASP A 144 -7.58 18.73 -3.33
C ASP A 144 -8.28 17.37 -3.41
N PHE A 145 -8.18 16.64 -4.52
CA PHE A 145 -8.90 15.39 -4.76
C PHE A 145 -8.02 14.15 -4.53
N ASN A 146 -7.18 14.15 -3.51
CA ASN A 146 -6.30 13.04 -3.19
C ASN A 146 -6.98 11.95 -2.35
N PHE A 147 -8.15 11.49 -2.79
CA PHE A 147 -8.94 10.50 -2.06
C PHE A 147 -8.24 9.14 -1.93
N GLY A 148 -7.32 8.83 -2.84
CA GLY A 148 -6.51 7.62 -2.75
C GLY A 148 -5.58 7.64 -1.54
N TYR A 149 -4.76 8.68 -1.39
CA TYR A 149 -3.85 8.78 -0.25
C TYR A 149 -4.60 9.04 1.06
N ASP A 150 -5.67 9.83 1.05
CA ASP A 150 -6.48 10.08 2.24
C ASP A 150 -7.13 8.79 2.75
N TYR A 151 -7.62 7.93 1.84
CA TYR A 151 -8.12 6.62 2.20
C TYR A 151 -7.02 5.73 2.81
N VAL A 152 -5.83 5.69 2.20
CA VAL A 152 -4.69 4.92 2.73
C VAL A 152 -4.28 5.41 4.11
N LYS A 153 -4.25 6.73 4.37
CA LYS A 153 -4.02 7.30 5.72
C LYS A 153 -5.05 6.81 6.74
N GLY A 154 -6.33 6.79 6.34
CA GLY A 154 -7.41 6.26 7.20
C GLY A 154 -7.19 4.79 7.54
N ILE A 155 -6.82 3.95 6.55
CA ILE A 155 -6.47 2.55 6.77
C ILE A 155 -5.22 2.40 7.66
N CYS A 156 -4.20 3.23 7.49
CA CYS A 156 -3.04 3.22 8.37
C CYS A 156 -3.42 3.51 9.82
N SER A 157 -4.28 4.50 10.05
CA SER A 157 -4.80 4.80 11.39
C SER A 157 -5.58 3.62 11.97
N LEU A 158 -6.44 2.97 11.17
CA LEU A 158 -7.21 1.78 11.60
C LEU A 158 -6.29 0.60 11.96
N PHE A 159 -5.24 0.37 11.18
CA PHE A 159 -4.33 -0.77 11.35
C PHE A 159 -3.20 -0.52 12.35
N GLY A 160 -3.05 0.72 12.86
CA GLY A 160 -1.96 1.09 13.76
C GLY A 160 -0.61 1.23 13.05
N ILE A 161 -0.61 1.42 11.73
CA ILE A 161 0.60 1.67 10.96
C ILE A 161 1.10 3.08 11.30
N GLY A 162 2.39 3.19 11.56
CA GLY A 162 3.02 4.42 12.04
C GLY A 162 3.00 5.58 11.05
N LYS A 163 4.16 6.17 10.75
CA LYS A 163 4.25 7.33 9.87
C LYS A 163 3.99 6.97 8.39
N THR A 164 3.22 7.82 7.71
CA THR A 164 2.98 7.67 6.26
C THR A 164 3.75 8.71 5.46
N PHE A 165 4.25 8.31 4.30
CA PHE A 165 4.90 9.16 3.30
C PHE A 165 4.13 9.12 1.98
N PHE A 166 4.06 10.26 1.33
CA PHE A 166 3.41 10.41 0.03
C PHE A 166 4.40 10.88 -1.02
N VAL A 167 4.46 10.19 -2.15
CA VAL A 167 5.21 10.59 -3.34
C VAL A 167 4.27 10.63 -4.52
N SER A 168 4.23 11.74 -5.22
CA SER A 168 3.50 11.88 -6.49
C SER A 168 4.40 12.41 -7.60
N ALA A 169 4.14 11.96 -8.83
CA ALA A 169 4.57 12.63 -10.05
C ALA A 169 3.30 12.97 -10.84
N GLU A 170 3.01 14.26 -10.96
CA GLU A 170 1.74 14.77 -11.46
C GLU A 170 1.91 15.49 -12.80
N GLU A 171 0.80 15.68 -13.53
CA GLU A 171 0.77 16.39 -14.81
C GLU A 171 1.55 15.68 -15.94
N LEU A 172 1.68 14.36 -15.88
CA LEU A 172 2.52 13.58 -16.79
C LEU A 172 1.93 13.46 -18.20
N ASP A 173 0.65 13.81 -18.39
CA ASP A 173 -0.03 13.77 -19.70
C ASP A 173 -0.40 15.19 -20.20
N ILE A 174 0.08 16.23 -19.50
CA ILE A 174 -0.13 17.62 -19.93
C ILE A 174 0.90 18.03 -21.00
N ILE A 175 0.41 18.47 -22.14
CA ILE A 175 1.26 18.90 -23.27
C ILE A 175 2.20 20.04 -22.82
N GLY A 176 3.49 19.92 -23.14
CA GLY A 176 4.50 20.93 -22.81
C GLY A 176 5.13 20.79 -21.42
N LYS A 177 4.69 19.83 -20.60
CA LYS A 177 5.38 19.53 -19.34
C LYS A 177 6.65 18.71 -19.55
N ASP A 178 7.68 19.02 -18.78
CA ASP A 178 8.94 18.26 -18.75
C ASP A 178 8.77 17.02 -17.86
N VAL A 179 8.25 15.94 -18.46
CA VAL A 179 8.02 14.66 -17.78
C VAL A 179 9.29 14.09 -17.13
N PRO A 180 10.46 14.07 -17.79
CA PRO A 180 11.72 13.68 -17.16
C PRO A 180 12.04 14.46 -15.89
N ALA A 181 11.90 15.78 -15.91
CA ALA A 181 12.15 16.61 -14.72
C ALA A 181 11.13 16.35 -13.59
N ILE A 182 9.87 16.10 -13.92
CA ILE A 182 8.83 15.75 -12.93
C ILE A 182 9.18 14.42 -12.25
N MET A 183 9.52 13.40 -13.03
CA MET A 183 9.93 12.10 -12.53
C MET A 183 11.21 12.17 -11.68
N ALA A 184 12.19 13.00 -12.09
CA ALA A 184 13.41 13.21 -11.32
C ALA A 184 13.11 13.80 -9.92
N ARG A 185 12.25 14.83 -9.83
CA ARG A 185 11.83 15.40 -8.53
C ARG A 185 11.16 14.36 -7.62
N ALA A 186 10.32 13.49 -8.18
CA ALA A 186 9.73 12.39 -7.41
C ALA A 186 10.80 11.40 -6.88
N LYS A 187 11.80 11.07 -7.70
CA LYS A 187 12.95 10.23 -7.30
C LYS A 187 13.81 10.90 -6.22
N ASP A 188 13.95 12.23 -6.25
CA ASP A 188 14.66 12.97 -5.20
C ASP A 188 13.88 12.94 -3.88
N LYS A 189 12.55 13.08 -3.93
CA LYS A 189 11.69 12.93 -2.75
C LYS A 189 11.81 11.53 -2.14
N ILE A 190 11.83 10.47 -2.98
CA ILE A 190 12.10 9.10 -2.54
C ILE A 190 13.44 9.01 -1.81
N THR A 191 14.49 9.65 -2.35
CA THR A 191 15.81 9.66 -1.71
C THR A 191 15.77 10.29 -0.31
N GLY A 192 15.00 11.37 -0.13
CA GLY A 192 14.78 11.99 1.18
C GLY A 192 14.10 11.04 2.16
N ILE A 193 13.03 10.36 1.72
CA ILE A 193 12.29 9.37 2.54
C ILE A 193 13.22 8.22 2.97
N ILE A 194 14.00 7.65 2.05
CA ILE A 194 14.92 6.55 2.36
C ILE A 194 15.97 6.92 3.42
N LYS A 195 16.36 8.19 3.51
CA LYS A 195 17.28 8.66 4.56
C LYS A 195 16.62 8.83 5.92
N GLU A 196 15.30 8.96 5.95
CA GLU A 196 14.54 9.17 7.17
C GLU A 196 14.12 7.86 7.85
N ILE A 197 14.03 6.73 7.12
CA ILE A 197 13.51 5.44 7.59
C ILE A 197 14.57 4.40 7.95
#